data_142b7dce5d6e4abfda9390bae250ede8
#
_entry.id   142b7dce5d6e4abfda9390bae250ede8
#
_cell.length_a   1.000
_cell.length_b   1.000
_cell.length_c   1.000
_cell.angle_alpha   90.00
_cell.angle_beta   90.00
_cell.angle_gamma   90.00
#
_symmetry.space_group_name_H-M   'P 1'
#
loop_
_entity.id
_entity.type
_entity.pdbx_description
1 polymer ?
#
loop_
_entity_poly.entity_id
_entity_poly.type
_entity_poly.pdbx_seq_one_letter_code
_entity_poly.pdbx_strand_id
1 'polypeptide(L)'
;MGGLKLHSSKGIGYIAKRELTQGVELAGKFKVMVSQTTSEHAGEPAKDGKFRLFSTVKVLPPGEICTFSYITVGAYDSASEANHLKEYLLTKFARFMVLQAVSSIHLTKDKFLFLPLPNFRESWTDKKLYIRYGLNEDEIAFIESIIRSVETK
;
A
#
# COMPACT_ATOMS: atom_id res chain seq x y z
N MET A 1 26.03 11.03 -12.24
CA MET A 1 25.81 9.68 -11.70
C MET A 1 25.31 9.77 -10.27
N GLY A 2 24.50 8.86 -9.83
CA GLY A 2 23.90 8.89 -8.50
C GLY A 2 22.62 9.70 -8.40
N GLY A 3 21.96 9.98 -9.51
CA GLY A 3 20.63 10.56 -9.52
C GLY A 3 19.58 9.56 -9.03
N LEU A 4 18.60 10.05 -8.28
CA LEU A 4 17.45 9.27 -7.83
C LEU A 4 16.25 9.61 -8.71
N LYS A 5 15.53 8.58 -9.13
CA LYS A 5 14.28 8.73 -9.87
C LYS A 5 13.17 9.11 -8.89
N LEU A 6 12.52 10.24 -9.15
CA LEU A 6 11.52 10.82 -8.27
C LEU A 6 10.12 10.69 -8.87
N HIS A 7 9.25 9.95 -8.20
CA HIS A 7 7.83 9.85 -8.56
C HIS A 7 7.03 10.95 -7.87
N SER A 8 6.25 11.68 -8.65
CA SER A 8 5.37 12.74 -8.14
C SER A 8 4.01 12.69 -8.84
N SER A 9 3.05 13.45 -8.34
CA SER A 9 1.74 13.60 -8.96
C SER A 9 1.79 14.21 -10.37
N LYS A 10 2.89 14.90 -10.69
CA LYS A 10 3.10 15.52 -12.01
C LYS A 10 3.91 14.65 -12.98
N GLY A 11 4.35 13.48 -12.53
CA GLY A 11 5.14 12.57 -13.33
C GLY A 11 6.49 12.24 -12.69
N ILE A 12 7.44 11.84 -13.51
CA ILE A 12 8.75 11.36 -13.07
C ILE A 12 9.80 12.43 -13.31
N GLY A 13 10.61 12.70 -12.29
CA GLY A 13 11.77 13.57 -12.35
C GLY A 13 13.01 12.88 -11.79
N TYR A 14 14.08 13.62 -11.63
CA TYR A 14 15.34 13.14 -11.09
C TYR A 14 15.94 14.18 -10.15
N ILE A 15 16.50 13.72 -9.03
CA ILE A 15 17.24 14.58 -8.09
C ILE A 15 18.60 13.96 -7.80
N ALA A 16 19.57 14.78 -7.42
CA ALA A 16 20.86 14.28 -6.98
C ALA A 16 20.72 13.69 -5.57
N LYS A 17 21.35 12.55 -5.33
CA LYS A 17 21.30 11.88 -4.02
C LYS A 17 21.70 12.81 -2.86
N ARG A 18 22.66 13.71 -3.11
CA ARG A 18 23.14 14.69 -2.10
C ARG A 18 22.07 15.70 -1.66
N GLU A 19 21.00 15.85 -2.44
CA GLU A 19 19.88 16.75 -2.11
C GLU A 19 18.88 16.12 -1.14
N LEU A 20 18.98 14.80 -0.93
CA LEU A 20 18.10 14.07 -0.03
C LEU A 20 18.60 14.25 1.42
N THR A 21 17.85 14.99 2.22
CA THR A 21 18.22 15.29 3.61
C THR A 21 17.71 14.27 4.63
N GLN A 22 16.66 13.51 4.26
CA GLN A 22 16.05 12.49 5.11
C GLN A 22 15.71 11.26 4.26
N GLY A 23 15.64 10.09 4.90
CA GLY A 23 15.25 8.87 4.22
C GLY A 23 16.30 8.32 3.25
N VAL A 24 17.54 8.74 3.36
CA VAL A 24 18.63 8.30 2.46
C VAL A 24 18.77 6.78 2.46
N GLU A 25 18.63 6.16 3.62
CA GLU A 25 18.68 4.71 3.78
C GLU A 25 17.55 4.00 3.02
N LEU A 26 16.38 4.63 2.93
CA LEU A 26 15.22 4.07 2.21
C LEU A 26 15.44 4.10 0.69
N ALA A 27 16.20 5.08 0.19
CA ALA A 27 16.47 5.21 -1.24
C ALA A 27 17.20 3.97 -1.79
N GLY A 28 18.00 3.29 -0.96
CA GLY A 28 18.73 2.07 -1.34
C GLY A 28 17.96 0.77 -1.13
N LYS A 29 16.70 0.83 -0.75
CA LYS A 29 15.87 -0.34 -0.44
C LYS A 29 14.77 -0.55 -1.49
N PHE A 30 14.25 -1.79 -1.56
CA PHE A 30 12.97 -2.07 -2.21
C PHE A 30 11.85 -1.66 -1.26
N LYS A 31 10.89 -0.90 -1.75
CA LYS A 31 9.79 -0.36 -0.94
C LYS A 31 8.51 -0.33 -1.74
N VAL A 32 7.39 -0.14 -1.08
CA VAL A 32 6.08 -0.03 -1.74
C VAL A 32 5.59 1.40 -1.61
N MET A 33 5.18 1.97 -2.73
CA MET A 33 4.59 3.30 -2.85
C MET A 33 3.08 3.18 -2.94
N VAL A 34 2.36 3.92 -2.09
CA VAL A 34 0.90 3.97 -2.07
C VAL A 34 0.47 5.41 -2.26
N SER A 35 -0.51 5.65 -3.12
CA SER A 35 -1.05 7.00 -3.31
C SER A 35 -1.66 7.54 -2.02
N GLN A 36 -1.38 8.80 -1.71
CA GLN A 36 -1.96 9.49 -0.57
C GLN A 36 -3.48 9.68 -0.72
N THR A 37 -3.98 9.78 -1.94
CA THR A 37 -5.40 9.96 -2.21
C THR A 37 -6.09 8.61 -2.43
N THR A 38 -7.20 8.39 -1.73
CA THR A 38 -8.02 7.20 -1.91
C THR A 38 -8.77 7.24 -3.25
N SER A 39 -9.18 6.06 -3.74
CA SER A 39 -10.01 5.95 -4.96
C SER A 39 -11.41 6.54 -4.76
N GLU A 40 -11.94 6.44 -3.55
CA GLU A 40 -13.27 6.90 -3.19
C GLU A 40 -13.20 8.23 -2.43
N HIS A 41 -14.32 8.96 -2.39
CA HIS A 41 -14.42 10.21 -1.64
C HIS A 41 -14.71 9.94 -0.17
N ALA A 42 -13.84 10.46 0.72
CA ALA A 42 -14.11 10.67 2.16
C ALA A 42 -14.82 9.52 2.90
N GLY A 43 -14.47 8.29 2.61
CA GLY A 43 -15.07 7.13 3.28
C GLY A 43 -16.41 6.68 2.71
N GLU A 44 -16.86 7.27 1.61
CA GLU A 44 -18.06 6.82 0.90
C GLU A 44 -17.72 5.77 -0.15
N PRO A 45 -18.51 4.69 -0.26
CA PRO A 45 -18.25 3.67 -1.27
C PRO A 45 -18.55 4.16 -2.69
N ALA A 46 -18.05 3.44 -3.69
CA ALA A 46 -18.43 3.63 -5.08
C ALA A 46 -19.92 3.30 -5.30
N LYS A 47 -20.42 3.53 -6.51
CA LYS A 47 -21.84 3.31 -6.86
C LYS A 47 -22.34 1.90 -6.58
N ASP A 48 -21.46 0.90 -6.62
CA ASP A 48 -21.79 -0.50 -6.31
C ASP A 48 -21.77 -0.82 -4.80
N GLY A 49 -21.56 0.19 -3.95
CA GLY A 49 -21.46 0.03 -2.50
C GLY A 49 -20.13 -0.53 -2.01
N LYS A 50 -19.14 -0.68 -2.90
CA LYS A 50 -17.85 -1.30 -2.58
C LYS A 50 -16.70 -0.30 -2.62
N PHE A 51 -15.63 -0.64 -1.91
CA PHE A 51 -14.41 0.14 -1.81
C PHE A 51 -13.25 -0.53 -2.54
N ARG A 52 -12.51 0.23 -3.33
CA ARG A 52 -11.21 -0.14 -3.84
C ARG A 52 -10.10 0.29 -2.88
N LEU A 53 -10.26 1.43 -2.27
CA LEU A 53 -9.40 2.14 -1.32
C LEU A 53 -8.12 2.69 -1.96
N PHE A 54 -7.19 1.83 -2.38
CA PHE A 54 -5.93 2.30 -2.95
C PHE A 54 -6.07 2.62 -4.45
N SER A 55 -5.71 3.85 -4.83
CA SER A 55 -5.66 4.25 -6.23
C SER A 55 -4.39 3.76 -6.93
N THR A 56 -3.26 3.74 -6.20
CA THR A 56 -1.97 3.26 -6.72
C THR A 56 -1.23 2.50 -5.64
N VAL A 57 -0.73 1.31 -5.98
CA VAL A 57 0.19 0.53 -5.16
C VAL A 57 1.28 0.01 -6.08
N LYS A 58 2.53 0.38 -5.83
CA LYS A 58 3.65 0.07 -6.73
C LYS A 58 4.92 -0.20 -5.94
N VAL A 59 5.69 -1.21 -6.34
CA VAL A 59 7.03 -1.45 -5.80
C VAL A 59 8.01 -0.45 -6.41
N LEU A 60 8.78 0.21 -5.56
CA LEU A 60 9.90 1.05 -5.96
C LEU A 60 11.21 0.33 -5.68
N PRO A 61 12.03 0.06 -6.70
CA PRO A 61 13.35 -0.55 -6.49
C PRO A 61 14.35 0.46 -5.90
N PRO A 62 15.56 0.01 -5.51
CA PRO A 62 16.62 0.92 -5.12
C PRO A 62 16.87 2.00 -6.18
N GLY A 63 17.11 3.23 -5.73
CA GLY A 63 17.32 4.36 -6.62
C GLY A 63 16.06 5.12 -7.01
N GLU A 64 14.88 4.67 -6.57
CA GLU A 64 13.61 5.33 -6.81
C GLU A 64 12.99 5.79 -5.50
N ILE A 65 12.46 7.02 -5.49
CA ILE A 65 11.81 7.64 -4.34
C ILE A 65 10.53 8.33 -4.78
N CYS A 66 9.73 8.81 -3.85
CA CYS A 66 8.48 9.51 -4.14
C CYS A 66 8.32 10.78 -3.31
N THR A 67 7.49 11.70 -3.81
CA THR A 67 7.09 12.92 -3.08
C THR A 67 5.97 12.60 -2.08
N PHE A 68 5.57 13.63 -1.32
CA PHE A 68 4.47 13.53 -0.34
C PHE A 68 3.10 13.16 -0.92
N SER A 69 2.96 13.16 -2.26
CA SER A 69 1.74 12.66 -2.92
C SER A 69 1.56 11.16 -2.75
N TYR A 70 2.60 10.48 -2.27
CA TYR A 70 2.63 9.05 -2.03
C TYR A 70 3.18 8.76 -0.64
N ILE A 71 2.80 7.60 -0.11
CA ILE A 71 3.32 7.08 1.16
C ILE A 71 4.24 5.90 0.84
N THR A 72 5.40 5.86 1.48
CA THR A 72 6.28 4.69 1.41
C THR A 72 5.91 3.72 2.55
N VAL A 73 5.53 2.51 2.18
CA VAL A 73 5.18 1.44 3.13
C VAL A 73 6.24 0.35 3.03
N GLY A 74 6.86 0.02 4.15
CA GLY A 74 7.90 -1.00 4.23
C GLY A 74 9.17 -0.64 3.47
N ALA A 75 10.26 -1.31 3.83
CA ALA A 75 11.54 -1.20 3.15
C ALA A 75 12.29 -2.51 3.33
N TYR A 76 12.75 -3.11 2.24
CA TYR A 76 13.32 -4.46 2.23
C TYR A 76 14.58 -4.51 1.40
N ASP A 77 15.41 -5.51 1.69
CA ASP A 77 16.63 -5.77 0.91
C ASP A 77 16.37 -6.60 -0.34
N SER A 78 15.18 -7.22 -0.46
CA SER A 78 14.83 -8.06 -1.61
C SER A 78 13.56 -7.57 -2.32
N ALA A 79 13.55 -7.73 -3.65
CA ALA A 79 12.37 -7.46 -4.45
C ALA A 79 11.20 -8.38 -4.07
N SER A 80 11.49 -9.62 -3.71
CA SER A 80 10.49 -10.62 -3.33
C SER A 80 9.66 -10.17 -2.13
N GLU A 81 10.31 -9.68 -1.06
CA GLU A 81 9.60 -9.18 0.12
C GLU A 81 8.73 -7.97 -0.21
N ALA A 82 9.24 -7.03 -0.99
CA ALA A 82 8.46 -5.86 -1.40
C ALA A 82 7.25 -6.25 -2.27
N ASN A 83 7.42 -7.22 -3.16
CA ASN A 83 6.31 -7.72 -3.97
C ASN A 83 5.25 -8.43 -3.11
N HIS A 84 5.67 -9.21 -2.12
CA HIS A 84 4.74 -9.85 -1.17
C HIS A 84 3.97 -8.81 -0.34
N LEU A 85 4.62 -7.72 0.07
CA LEU A 85 3.94 -6.62 0.74
C LEU A 85 2.92 -5.95 -0.20
N LYS A 86 3.28 -5.70 -1.45
CA LYS A 86 2.36 -5.14 -2.44
C LYS A 86 1.13 -6.05 -2.62
N GLU A 87 1.33 -7.34 -2.81
CA GLU A 87 0.24 -8.31 -2.92
C GLU A 87 -0.65 -8.32 -1.69
N TYR A 88 -0.03 -8.28 -0.50
CA TYR A 88 -0.74 -8.21 0.77
C TYR A 88 -1.62 -6.96 0.88
N LEU A 89 -1.06 -5.78 0.55
CA LEU A 89 -1.82 -4.52 0.58
C LEU A 89 -3.02 -4.54 -0.38
N LEU A 90 -2.95 -5.32 -1.46
CA LEU A 90 -4.03 -5.45 -2.43
C LEU A 90 -5.07 -6.52 -2.05
N THR A 91 -4.85 -7.27 -0.97
CA THR A 91 -5.86 -8.19 -0.46
C THR A 91 -7.09 -7.43 0.06
N LYS A 92 -8.24 -8.07 0.08
CA LYS A 92 -9.45 -7.48 0.68
C LYS A 92 -9.28 -7.28 2.18
N PHE A 93 -8.64 -8.23 2.85
CA PHE A 93 -8.34 -8.15 4.28
C PHE A 93 -7.55 -6.90 4.63
N ALA A 94 -6.41 -6.67 3.97
CA ALA A 94 -5.56 -5.52 4.27
C ALA A 94 -6.27 -4.19 3.99
N ARG A 95 -6.95 -4.09 2.87
CA ARG A 95 -7.71 -2.89 2.52
C ARG A 95 -8.87 -2.63 3.49
N PHE A 96 -9.55 -3.67 3.93
CA PHE A 96 -10.58 -3.55 4.96
C PHE A 96 -10.00 -3.00 6.26
N MET A 97 -8.86 -3.51 6.71
CA MET A 97 -8.20 -3.05 7.94
C MET A 97 -7.79 -1.58 7.85
N VAL A 98 -7.25 -1.15 6.73
CA VAL A 98 -6.89 0.26 6.51
C VAL A 98 -8.15 1.14 6.46
N LEU A 99 -9.20 0.68 5.81
CA LEU A 99 -10.47 1.40 5.69
C LEU A 99 -11.05 1.79 7.06
N GLN A 100 -10.86 0.95 8.09
CA GLN A 100 -11.37 1.24 9.44
C GLN A 100 -10.82 2.54 10.01
N ALA A 101 -9.65 2.98 9.58
CA ALA A 101 -9.02 4.21 10.06
C ALA A 101 -9.22 5.41 9.12
N VAL A 102 -9.82 5.20 7.94
CA VAL A 102 -9.98 6.25 6.93
C VAL A 102 -11.19 7.11 7.24
N SER A 103 -10.97 8.43 7.36
CA SER A 103 -12.03 9.42 7.59
C SER A 103 -12.06 10.54 6.55
N SER A 104 -11.13 10.50 5.57
CA SER A 104 -11.03 11.50 4.51
C SER A 104 -10.48 10.86 3.24
N ILE A 105 -10.35 11.65 2.16
CA ILE A 105 -9.76 11.17 0.91
C ILE A 105 -8.26 10.95 1.01
N HIS A 106 -7.62 11.44 2.08
CA HIS A 106 -6.18 11.33 2.25
C HIS A 106 -5.80 10.15 3.12
N LEU A 107 -4.83 9.37 2.65
CA LEU A 107 -4.15 8.35 3.42
C LEU A 107 -2.88 8.95 4.02
N THR A 108 -2.65 8.67 5.29
CA THR A 108 -1.42 9.01 6.00
C THR A 108 -0.90 7.75 6.71
N LYS A 109 0.33 7.76 7.19
CA LYS A 109 0.92 6.58 7.81
C LYS A 109 0.10 6.03 8.99
N ASP A 110 -0.58 6.90 9.73
CA ASP A 110 -1.41 6.50 10.87
C ASP A 110 -2.62 5.65 10.47
N LYS A 111 -3.05 5.69 9.20
CA LYS A 111 -4.15 4.86 8.69
C LYS A 111 -3.77 3.38 8.60
N PHE A 112 -2.50 3.08 8.68
CA PHE A 112 -1.97 1.70 8.67
C PHE A 112 -1.78 1.12 10.08
N LEU A 113 -2.17 1.85 11.12
CA LEU A 113 -2.00 1.44 12.53
C LEU A 113 -2.62 0.09 12.86
N PHE A 114 -3.80 -0.19 12.32
CA PHE A 114 -4.53 -1.44 12.60
C PHE A 114 -4.15 -2.57 11.65
N LEU A 115 -3.22 -2.31 10.73
CA LEU A 115 -2.82 -3.30 9.75
C LEU A 115 -1.78 -4.24 10.36
N PRO A 116 -2.10 -5.53 10.56
CA PRO A 116 -1.09 -6.48 11.02
C PRO A 116 -0.03 -6.69 9.93
N LEU A 117 1.19 -6.95 10.35
CA LEU A 117 2.31 -7.17 9.43
C LEU A 117 2.79 -8.62 9.55
N PRO A 118 2.29 -9.53 8.71
CA PRO A 118 2.80 -10.90 8.66
C PRO A 118 4.20 -10.94 8.05
N ASN A 119 4.79 -12.13 8.00
CA ASN A 119 6.10 -12.31 7.42
C ASN A 119 6.04 -12.25 5.88
N PHE A 120 6.67 -11.25 5.26
CA PHE A 120 6.66 -11.06 3.81
C PHE A 120 7.71 -11.88 3.06
N ARG A 121 8.37 -12.82 3.70
CA ARG A 121 9.17 -13.84 3.01
C ARG A 121 8.28 -14.82 2.25
N GLU A 122 6.98 -14.84 2.56
CA GLU A 122 5.98 -15.64 1.85
C GLU A 122 4.86 -14.76 1.30
N SER A 123 4.14 -15.27 0.31
CA SER A 123 2.97 -14.57 -0.24
C SER A 123 1.74 -14.76 0.65
N TRP A 124 0.86 -13.75 0.65
CA TRP A 124 -0.37 -13.77 1.43
C TRP A 124 -1.58 -13.58 0.53
N THR A 125 -2.59 -14.43 0.74
CA THR A 125 -3.89 -14.35 0.08
C THR A 125 -4.95 -14.07 1.14
N ASP A 126 -6.14 -13.63 0.73
CA ASP A 126 -7.24 -13.42 1.66
C ASP A 126 -7.55 -14.68 2.47
N LYS A 127 -7.58 -15.83 1.81
CA LYS A 127 -7.83 -17.11 2.48
C LYS A 127 -6.84 -17.40 3.59
N LYS A 128 -5.54 -17.22 3.32
CA LYS A 128 -4.47 -17.41 4.31
C LYS A 128 -4.62 -16.44 5.48
N LEU A 129 -4.98 -15.19 5.19
CA LEU A 129 -5.14 -14.13 6.19
C LEU A 129 -6.35 -14.40 7.08
N TYR A 130 -7.47 -14.80 6.50
CA TYR A 130 -8.67 -15.14 7.27
C TYR A 130 -8.40 -16.27 8.26
N ILE A 131 -7.66 -17.30 7.83
CA ILE A 131 -7.24 -18.41 8.69
C ILE A 131 -6.28 -17.94 9.78
N ARG A 132 -5.24 -17.18 9.38
CA ARG A 132 -4.20 -16.72 10.31
C ARG A 132 -4.77 -15.87 11.46
N TYR A 133 -5.70 -14.99 11.14
CA TYR A 133 -6.28 -14.06 12.12
C TYR A 133 -7.62 -14.52 12.67
N GLY A 134 -8.03 -15.76 12.36
CA GLY A 134 -9.18 -16.40 12.96
C GLY A 134 -10.53 -15.74 12.69
N LEU A 135 -10.73 -15.22 11.47
CA LEU A 135 -11.99 -14.61 11.10
C LEU A 135 -13.08 -15.67 10.96
N ASN A 136 -14.27 -15.36 11.47
CA ASN A 136 -15.44 -16.22 11.30
C ASN A 136 -16.14 -15.96 9.96
N GLU A 137 -17.13 -16.79 9.62
CA GLU A 137 -17.84 -16.69 8.34
C GLU A 137 -18.57 -15.35 8.15
N ASP A 138 -19.12 -14.78 9.21
CA ASP A 138 -19.83 -13.49 9.15
C ASP A 138 -18.85 -12.33 8.88
N GLU A 139 -17.70 -12.35 9.51
CA GLU A 139 -16.64 -11.35 9.30
C GLU A 139 -16.12 -11.43 7.87
N ILE A 140 -15.85 -12.63 7.37
CA ILE A 140 -15.39 -12.86 5.99
C ILE A 140 -16.45 -12.36 5.01
N ALA A 141 -17.71 -12.74 5.21
CA ALA A 141 -18.81 -12.32 4.34
C ALA A 141 -18.95 -10.80 4.29
N PHE A 142 -18.76 -10.12 5.42
CA PHE A 142 -18.82 -8.66 5.49
C PHE A 142 -17.69 -8.02 4.68
N ILE A 143 -16.45 -8.47 4.85
CA ILE A 143 -15.29 -7.98 4.08
C ILE A 143 -15.52 -8.19 2.59
N GLU A 144 -15.94 -9.39 2.20
CA GLU A 144 -16.19 -9.74 0.80
C GLU A 144 -17.31 -8.88 0.18
N SER A 145 -18.27 -8.44 1.00
CA SER A 145 -19.40 -7.62 0.52
C SER A 145 -19.05 -6.16 0.27
N ILE A 146 -18.07 -5.60 0.98
CA ILE A 146 -17.77 -4.16 0.91
C ILE A 146 -16.44 -3.82 0.22
N ILE A 147 -15.53 -4.78 0.07
CA ILE A 147 -14.24 -4.54 -0.58
C ILE A 147 -14.25 -5.12 -1.99
N ARG A 148 -13.95 -4.26 -2.96
CA ARG A 148 -13.90 -4.65 -4.38
C ARG A 148 -12.67 -5.52 -4.65
N SER A 149 -12.85 -6.56 -5.46
CA SER A 149 -11.72 -7.33 -5.98
C SER A 149 -10.81 -6.42 -6.82
N VAL A 150 -9.51 -6.63 -6.71
CA VAL A 150 -8.52 -5.98 -7.57
C VAL A 150 -8.09 -7.00 -8.61
N GLU A 151 -8.24 -6.64 -9.88
CA GLU A 151 -7.71 -7.48 -10.96
C GLU A 151 -6.19 -7.42 -10.92
N THR A 152 -5.59 -8.57 -10.70
CA THR A 152 -4.13 -8.72 -10.83
C THR A 152 -3.83 -8.86 -12.31
N LYS A 153 -3.21 -7.80 -12.85
CA LYS A 153 -2.63 -7.89 -14.19
C LYS A 153 -1.26 -8.53 -14.11
#